data_05515873772270f4e8a318613af034fd
#
_entry.id   05515873772270f4e8a318613af034fd
#
_cell.length_a   1.000
_cell.length_b   1.000
_cell.length_c   1.000
_cell.angle_alpha   90.00
_cell.angle_beta   90.00
_cell.angle_gamma   90.00
#
_symmetry.space_group_name_H-M   'P 1'
#
loop_
_entity.id
_entity.type
_entity.pdbx_description
1 polymer ?
#
loop_
_entity_poly.entity_id
_entity_poly.type
_entity_poly.pdbx_seq_one_letter_code
_entity_poly.pdbx_strand_id
1 'polypeptide(L)'
;MKKTIALVLTLVLIFALACSSAFAADKGSVYWLNFKPELDETAQQLAKMYTEETGVDVKVVTAASGTYQQTLTSEMDKKAAPTLFIIGNQAGVKEWGEFAMDLTGTAIADELNTDAYNLYDEDGRLVSIGYCYECYGIIVNPDLIEKAGHSMDELKNFEGLKTVAEAIHARADELGFDAFSSSDMDGSSSWRFTGHMINLEYVYEEREAGAVWTECPATLTGNYMENYKNLFDLCINNSLTDPKDLATGGHDAEAEFKTGKAAFFVNGSWEYAAVSGDVPNATMIPYYCGVEGEEKAGLNCGTENCWAVNEYASDADKEATVDFMVWLVSDPEANALMVEQLGIMPYKHSIESSNGFLNDAAAYTEDGCYVFDWATNYQPNVDEYRAGLVSALNAYCADQSDANWALVKTAAIDGWATQYAAANG
;
A
#
# COMPACT_ATOMS: atom_id res chain seq x y z
N MET A 1 52.27 7.83 -56.07
CA MET A 1 52.41 8.16 -54.65
C MET A 1 51.21 8.96 -54.04
N LYS A 2 50.82 10.14 -54.61
CA LYS A 2 49.70 10.94 -54.02
C LYS A 2 48.34 10.21 -54.00
N LYS A 3 48.01 9.40 -55.03
CA LYS A 3 46.71 8.63 -55.06
C LYS A 3 46.70 7.42 -54.13
N THR A 4 47.86 6.82 -53.86
CA THR A 4 47.98 5.65 -52.94
C THR A 4 47.91 6.09 -51.49
N ILE A 5 48.46 7.27 -51.16
CA ILE A 5 48.38 7.88 -49.80
C ILE A 5 46.92 8.31 -49.47
N ALA A 6 46.20 8.87 -50.44
CA ALA A 6 44.81 9.24 -50.25
C ALA A 6 43.90 8.02 -49.99
N LEU A 7 44.16 6.88 -50.69
CA LEU A 7 43.37 5.67 -50.50
C LEU A 7 43.65 4.99 -49.11
N VAL A 8 44.88 5.04 -48.64
CA VAL A 8 45.27 4.51 -47.32
C VAL A 8 44.69 5.39 -46.19
N LEU A 9 44.69 6.73 -46.33
CA LEU A 9 44.07 7.63 -45.38
C LEU A 9 42.53 7.47 -45.32
N THR A 10 41.89 7.24 -46.47
CA THR A 10 40.44 7.02 -46.50
C THR A 10 40.06 5.68 -45.86
N LEU A 11 40.86 4.61 -46.08
CA LEU A 11 40.67 3.32 -45.42
C LEU A 11 40.89 3.36 -43.89
N VAL A 12 41.88 4.13 -43.42
CA VAL A 12 42.14 4.31 -41.98
C VAL A 12 41.02 5.14 -41.31
N LEU A 13 40.48 6.13 -42.01
CA LEU A 13 39.33 6.91 -41.51
C LEU A 13 38.04 6.05 -41.46
N ILE A 14 37.80 5.21 -42.46
CA ILE A 14 36.65 4.31 -42.47
C ILE A 14 36.78 3.23 -41.38
N PHE A 15 37.99 2.73 -41.14
CA PHE A 15 38.26 1.79 -40.06
C PHE A 15 38.17 2.44 -38.67
N ALA A 16 38.59 3.70 -38.53
CA ALA A 16 38.41 4.48 -37.28
C ALA A 16 36.93 4.81 -37.01
N LEU A 17 36.13 5.11 -38.05
CA LEU A 17 34.68 5.28 -37.88
C LEU A 17 33.92 3.96 -37.64
N ALA A 18 34.43 2.84 -38.20
CA ALA A 18 33.86 1.50 -37.95
C ALA A 18 34.22 0.94 -36.56
N CYS A 19 35.37 1.36 -36.00
CA CYS A 19 35.78 0.99 -34.63
C CYS A 19 35.13 1.89 -33.55
N SER A 20 34.62 3.06 -33.89
CA SER A 20 33.89 3.91 -32.95
C SER A 20 32.39 3.55 -32.85
N SER A 21 31.89 2.64 -33.67
CA SER A 21 30.57 2.00 -33.50
C SER A 21 30.58 0.65 -32.78
N ALA A 22 31.77 0.21 -32.30
CA ALA A 22 31.88 -0.99 -31.50
C ALA A 22 31.85 -0.61 -30.00
N PHE A 23 30.84 -1.10 -29.33
CA PHE A 23 30.65 -1.04 -27.88
C PHE A 23 30.18 0.34 -27.35
N ALA A 24 29.02 0.81 -27.76
CA ALA A 24 28.14 1.34 -26.75
C ALA A 24 27.72 0.11 -25.92
N ALA A 25 28.21 -0.02 -24.70
CA ALA A 25 27.71 -1.03 -23.77
C ALA A 25 26.19 -0.92 -23.79
N ASP A 26 25.51 -2.05 -23.86
CA ASP A 26 24.04 -2.08 -23.70
C ASP A 26 23.77 -1.50 -22.30
N LYS A 27 23.10 -0.35 -22.25
CA LYS A 27 22.80 0.34 -20.99
C LYS A 27 21.64 -0.34 -20.25
N GLY A 28 21.02 -1.35 -20.87
CA GLY A 28 19.79 -1.92 -20.38
C GLY A 28 18.62 -0.94 -20.44
N SER A 29 17.53 -1.37 -19.87
CA SER A 29 16.29 -0.61 -19.72
C SER A 29 15.57 -1.00 -18.44
N VAL A 30 14.70 -0.13 -17.95
CA VAL A 30 13.85 -0.40 -16.77
C VAL A 30 12.40 -0.47 -17.21
N TYR A 31 11.71 -1.50 -16.81
CA TYR A 31 10.26 -1.55 -16.87
C TYR A 31 9.71 -1.68 -15.45
N TRP A 32 9.23 -0.56 -14.90
CA TRP A 32 8.62 -0.49 -13.58
C TRP A 32 7.12 -0.75 -13.67
N LEU A 33 6.66 -1.88 -13.12
CA LEU A 33 5.25 -2.13 -12.88
C LEU A 33 4.90 -1.55 -11.51
N ASN A 34 4.32 -0.34 -11.52
CA ASN A 34 3.97 0.39 -10.31
C ASN A 34 2.67 -0.14 -9.71
N PHE A 35 2.70 -0.40 -8.40
CA PHE A 35 1.56 -0.87 -7.60
C PHE A 35 0.61 0.28 -7.19
N LYS A 36 1.13 1.49 -7.00
CA LYS A 36 0.43 2.63 -6.38
C LYS A 36 -0.15 3.58 -7.43
N PRO A 37 -1.49 3.61 -7.63
CA PRO A 37 -2.12 4.56 -8.56
C PRO A 37 -1.82 6.03 -8.21
N GLU A 38 -1.77 6.38 -6.93
CA GLU A 38 -1.47 7.72 -6.43
C GLU A 38 -0.05 8.18 -6.77
N LEU A 39 0.88 7.25 -7.01
CA LEU A 39 2.25 7.53 -7.41
C LEU A 39 2.42 7.71 -8.93
N ASP A 40 1.41 7.45 -9.76
CA ASP A 40 1.58 7.34 -11.23
C ASP A 40 2.22 8.57 -11.85
N GLU A 41 1.71 9.77 -11.57
CA GLU A 41 2.24 11.02 -12.14
C GLU A 41 3.71 11.23 -11.74
N THR A 42 4.01 11.03 -10.47
CA THR A 42 5.38 11.13 -9.94
C THR A 42 6.29 10.06 -10.53
N ALA A 43 5.83 8.81 -10.67
CA ALA A 43 6.61 7.74 -11.29
C ALA A 43 6.94 8.02 -12.75
N GLN A 44 6.00 8.56 -13.54
CA GLN A 44 6.24 9.00 -14.92
C GLN A 44 7.25 10.16 -14.97
N GLN A 45 7.18 11.12 -14.04
CA GLN A 45 8.14 12.20 -13.93
C GLN A 45 9.56 11.67 -13.62
N LEU A 46 9.68 10.79 -12.62
CA LEU A 46 10.95 10.18 -12.22
C LEU A 46 11.57 9.36 -13.36
N ALA A 47 10.77 8.58 -14.08
CA ALA A 47 11.22 7.83 -15.25
C ALA A 47 11.81 8.75 -16.32
N LYS A 48 11.16 9.88 -16.58
CA LYS A 48 11.65 10.88 -17.52
C LYS A 48 12.95 11.52 -17.04
N MET A 49 13.04 11.93 -15.77
CA MET A 49 14.25 12.54 -15.19
C MET A 49 15.45 11.60 -15.31
N TYR A 50 15.28 10.33 -14.89
CA TYR A 50 16.34 9.33 -14.98
C TYR A 50 16.79 9.07 -16.41
N THR A 51 15.83 8.95 -17.35
CA THR A 51 16.15 8.77 -18.78
C THR A 51 16.92 9.96 -19.36
N GLU A 52 16.53 11.20 -19.01
CA GLU A 52 17.23 12.42 -19.46
C GLU A 52 18.65 12.51 -18.88
N GLU A 53 18.87 12.08 -17.66
CA GLU A 53 20.16 12.12 -16.98
C GLU A 53 21.12 11.04 -17.46
N THR A 54 20.65 9.79 -17.52
CA THR A 54 21.49 8.60 -17.74
C THR A 54 21.48 8.08 -19.16
N GLY A 55 20.40 8.36 -19.90
CA GLY A 55 20.09 7.79 -21.20
C GLY A 55 19.65 6.32 -21.13
N VAL A 56 19.32 5.81 -19.95
CA VAL A 56 18.61 4.52 -19.76
C VAL A 56 17.12 4.75 -19.95
N ASP A 57 16.46 3.95 -20.79
CA ASP A 57 15.02 4.06 -21.00
C ASP A 57 14.25 3.47 -19.81
N VAL A 58 13.33 4.24 -19.23
CA VAL A 58 12.48 3.81 -18.12
C VAL A 58 11.02 3.86 -18.54
N LYS A 59 10.39 2.71 -18.59
CA LYS A 59 8.95 2.55 -18.83
C LYS A 59 8.22 2.32 -17.51
N VAL A 60 7.18 3.10 -17.25
CA VAL A 60 6.27 2.88 -16.11
C VAL A 60 4.91 2.43 -16.61
N VAL A 61 4.36 1.40 -15.98
CA VAL A 61 2.96 1.00 -16.12
C VAL A 61 2.38 0.89 -14.72
N THR A 62 1.29 1.60 -14.45
CA THR A 62 0.63 1.58 -13.16
C THR A 62 -0.60 0.68 -13.23
N ALA A 63 -0.71 -0.27 -12.32
CA ALA A 63 -1.89 -1.10 -12.17
C ALA A 63 -3.06 -0.29 -11.58
N ALA A 64 -4.29 -0.57 -12.04
CA ALA A 64 -5.46 0.01 -11.40
C ALA A 64 -5.64 -0.53 -9.97
N SER A 65 -6.25 0.28 -9.09
CA SER A 65 -6.51 -0.12 -7.71
C SER A 65 -7.19 -1.49 -7.63
N GLY A 66 -6.68 -2.37 -6.77
CA GLY A 66 -7.20 -3.72 -6.56
C GLY A 66 -6.94 -4.72 -7.69
N THR A 67 -6.10 -4.38 -8.71
CA THR A 67 -5.86 -5.29 -9.87
C THR A 67 -4.39 -5.66 -10.06
N TYR A 68 -3.53 -5.36 -9.08
CA TYR A 68 -2.08 -5.51 -9.27
C TYR A 68 -1.66 -6.94 -9.60
N GLN A 69 -2.14 -7.96 -8.88
CA GLN A 69 -1.75 -9.36 -9.11
C GLN A 69 -2.16 -9.85 -10.50
N GLN A 70 -3.37 -9.51 -10.95
CA GLN A 70 -3.82 -9.85 -12.30
C GLN A 70 -2.98 -9.14 -13.37
N THR A 71 -2.62 -7.87 -13.12
CA THR A 71 -1.76 -7.09 -14.01
C THR A 71 -0.36 -7.68 -14.03
N LEU A 72 0.23 -8.01 -12.88
CA LEU A 72 1.55 -8.63 -12.77
C LEU A 72 1.62 -9.95 -13.54
N THR A 73 0.66 -10.86 -13.32
CA THR A 73 0.56 -12.12 -14.06
C THR A 73 0.53 -11.88 -15.58
N SER A 74 -0.32 -10.96 -16.02
CA SER A 74 -0.44 -10.63 -17.46
C SER A 74 0.83 -9.98 -18.04
N GLU A 75 1.53 -9.16 -17.27
CA GLU A 75 2.75 -8.49 -17.74
C GLU A 75 3.97 -9.42 -17.72
N MET A 76 4.06 -10.33 -16.74
CA MET A 76 5.14 -11.32 -16.66
C MET A 76 5.11 -12.35 -17.80
N ASP A 77 3.95 -12.65 -18.35
CA ASP A 77 3.79 -13.54 -19.53
C ASP A 77 4.29 -12.89 -20.84
N LYS A 78 4.59 -11.61 -20.85
CA LYS A 78 5.02 -10.89 -22.05
C LYS A 78 6.50 -11.08 -22.33
N LYS A 79 6.89 -10.98 -23.60
CA LYS A 79 8.31 -11.00 -23.99
C LYS A 79 9.13 -9.86 -23.36
N ALA A 80 8.51 -8.70 -23.17
CA ALA A 80 9.07 -7.56 -22.44
C ALA A 80 8.33 -7.47 -21.10
N ALA A 81 8.72 -8.34 -20.18
CA ALA A 81 8.18 -8.38 -18.82
C ALA A 81 8.75 -7.22 -17.95
N PRO A 82 8.07 -6.85 -16.86
CA PRO A 82 8.60 -5.90 -15.90
C PRO A 82 9.98 -6.35 -15.37
N THR A 83 10.91 -5.40 -15.26
CA THR A 83 12.21 -5.63 -14.61
C THR A 83 12.18 -5.25 -13.13
N LEU A 84 11.29 -4.29 -12.76
CA LEU A 84 11.00 -3.87 -11.40
C LEU A 84 9.51 -4.09 -11.11
N PHE A 85 9.20 -4.89 -10.09
CA PHE A 85 7.83 -5.24 -9.69
C PHE A 85 7.72 -5.36 -8.16
N ILE A 86 6.54 -5.66 -7.64
CA ILE A 86 6.25 -5.72 -6.20
C ILE A 86 5.98 -7.16 -5.77
N ILE A 87 6.64 -7.58 -4.69
CA ILE A 87 6.25 -8.73 -3.87
C ILE A 87 5.90 -8.15 -2.49
N GLY A 88 4.60 -8.03 -2.17
CA GLY A 88 4.14 -7.26 -1.02
C GLY A 88 4.25 -7.97 0.33
N ASN A 89 4.34 -9.31 0.34
CA ASN A 89 4.30 -10.10 1.57
C ASN A 89 4.88 -11.50 1.39
N GLN A 90 4.93 -12.29 2.47
CA GLN A 90 5.48 -13.64 2.45
C GLN A 90 4.66 -14.63 1.59
N ALA A 91 3.35 -14.43 1.46
CA ALA A 91 2.54 -15.23 0.53
C ALA A 91 2.93 -14.94 -0.93
N GLY A 92 3.17 -13.66 -1.26
CA GLY A 92 3.70 -13.26 -2.56
C GLY A 92 5.09 -13.82 -2.87
N VAL A 93 5.94 -14.04 -1.84
CA VAL A 93 7.24 -14.70 -2.04
C VAL A 93 7.07 -16.15 -2.51
N LYS A 94 6.09 -16.89 -2.00
CA LYS A 94 5.79 -18.26 -2.47
C LYS A 94 5.37 -18.30 -3.94
N GLU A 95 4.67 -17.27 -4.41
CA GLU A 95 4.17 -17.18 -5.78
C GLU A 95 5.22 -16.62 -6.75
N TRP A 96 5.93 -15.55 -6.34
CA TRP A 96 6.79 -14.75 -7.23
C TRP A 96 8.28 -14.81 -6.89
N GLY A 97 8.69 -15.44 -5.80
CA GLY A 97 10.08 -15.48 -5.35
C GLY A 97 11.04 -16.13 -6.35
N GLU A 98 10.58 -17.11 -7.16
CA GLU A 98 11.39 -17.70 -8.22
C GLU A 98 11.67 -16.75 -9.40
N PHE A 99 10.83 -15.71 -9.56
CA PHE A 99 11.01 -14.66 -10.55
C PHE A 99 11.89 -13.51 -10.04
N ALA A 100 12.22 -13.50 -8.75
CA ALA A 100 12.96 -12.44 -8.11
C ALA A 100 14.45 -12.74 -8.03
N MET A 101 15.26 -11.75 -8.44
CA MET A 101 16.72 -11.77 -8.29
C MET A 101 17.09 -11.73 -6.80
N ASP A 102 18.15 -12.44 -6.41
CA ASP A 102 18.75 -12.27 -5.08
C ASP A 102 19.42 -10.89 -4.98
N LEU A 103 18.86 -10.04 -4.13
CA LEU A 103 19.34 -8.67 -3.90
C LEU A 103 20.47 -8.61 -2.87
N THR A 104 20.87 -9.72 -2.25
CA THR A 104 21.95 -9.77 -1.26
C THR A 104 23.27 -9.20 -1.83
N GLY A 105 23.80 -8.17 -1.17
CA GLY A 105 25.04 -7.52 -1.58
C GLY A 105 24.95 -6.65 -2.84
N THR A 106 23.74 -6.34 -3.31
CA THR A 106 23.54 -5.33 -4.36
C THR A 106 23.63 -3.91 -3.79
N ALA A 107 23.85 -2.94 -4.66
CA ALA A 107 23.97 -1.53 -4.26
C ALA A 107 22.71 -1.02 -3.56
N ILE A 108 21.51 -1.47 -3.96
CA ILE A 108 20.27 -1.06 -3.30
C ILE A 108 20.12 -1.68 -1.90
N ALA A 109 20.57 -2.92 -1.69
CA ALA A 109 20.58 -3.54 -0.36
C ALA A 109 21.56 -2.82 0.59
N ASP A 110 22.68 -2.32 0.05
CA ASP A 110 23.64 -1.52 0.82
C ASP A 110 23.07 -0.16 1.24
N GLU A 111 22.04 0.36 0.58
CA GLU A 111 21.37 1.62 0.95
C GLU A 111 20.35 1.47 2.09
N LEU A 112 19.93 0.25 2.44
CA LEU A 112 18.96 0.04 3.51
C LEU A 112 19.49 0.53 4.87
N ASN A 113 18.63 1.18 5.65
CA ASN A 113 18.89 1.55 7.05
C ASN A 113 18.28 0.54 8.04
N THR A 114 17.41 -0.36 7.57
CA THR A 114 16.80 -1.45 8.33
C THR A 114 16.51 -2.63 7.41
N ASP A 115 16.48 -3.83 7.96
CA ASP A 115 16.06 -5.08 7.31
C ASP A 115 14.63 -5.51 7.69
N ALA A 116 13.96 -4.72 8.51
CA ALA A 116 12.63 -5.03 9.05
C ALA A 116 11.54 -5.24 7.99
N TYR A 117 11.73 -4.67 6.79
CA TYR A 117 10.76 -4.73 5.69
C TYR A 117 11.24 -5.56 4.52
N ASN A 118 12.26 -6.39 4.75
CA ASN A 118 12.81 -7.28 3.74
C ASN A 118 12.05 -8.60 3.70
N LEU A 119 11.90 -9.16 2.49
CA LEU A 119 11.31 -10.47 2.30
C LEU A 119 12.38 -11.46 1.80
N TYR A 120 12.41 -12.62 2.44
CA TYR A 120 13.35 -13.69 2.15
C TYR A 120 12.58 -14.92 1.70
N ASP A 121 13.14 -15.65 0.74
CA ASP A 121 12.63 -16.97 0.36
C ASP A 121 13.12 -18.08 1.32
N GLU A 122 12.70 -19.32 1.05
CA GLU A 122 13.03 -20.49 1.88
C GLU A 122 14.55 -20.82 1.89
N ASP A 123 15.28 -20.41 0.85
CA ASP A 123 16.73 -20.56 0.74
C ASP A 123 17.50 -19.40 1.39
N GLY A 124 16.81 -18.41 1.91
CA GLY A 124 17.36 -17.21 2.57
C GLY A 124 17.86 -16.15 1.60
N ARG A 125 17.47 -16.20 0.31
CA ARG A 125 17.75 -15.13 -0.65
C ARG A 125 16.89 -13.91 -0.33
N LEU A 126 17.46 -12.71 -0.40
CA LEU A 126 16.74 -11.45 -0.29
C LEU A 126 16.00 -11.18 -1.61
N VAL A 127 14.74 -11.55 -1.71
CA VAL A 127 13.97 -11.50 -2.95
C VAL A 127 13.15 -10.23 -3.12
N SER A 128 12.92 -9.48 -2.03
CA SER A 128 12.22 -8.20 -2.10
C SER A 128 12.59 -7.28 -0.94
N ILE A 129 12.59 -5.97 -1.16
CA ILE A 129 12.98 -4.95 -0.18
C ILE A 129 11.91 -3.87 -0.06
N GLY A 130 11.51 -3.53 1.17
CA GLY A 130 10.55 -2.48 1.43
C GLY A 130 11.04 -1.12 0.93
N TYR A 131 10.18 -0.36 0.23
CA TYR A 131 10.54 0.97 -0.23
C TYR A 131 9.79 2.10 0.48
N CYS A 132 8.71 1.81 1.22
CA CYS A 132 8.08 2.77 2.10
C CYS A 132 7.48 2.11 3.33
N TYR A 133 7.31 2.92 4.39
CA TYR A 133 6.60 2.58 5.61
C TYR A 133 5.35 3.45 5.71
N GLU A 134 4.23 2.85 6.01
CA GLU A 134 2.91 3.50 6.00
C GLU A 134 2.14 3.20 7.28
N CYS A 135 1.12 3.99 7.52
CA CYS A 135 0.12 3.70 8.56
C CYS A 135 -1.29 3.90 8.01
N TYR A 136 -2.27 3.26 8.65
CA TYR A 136 -3.68 3.48 8.37
C TYR A 136 -4.53 3.47 9.66
N GLY A 137 -5.68 4.10 9.53
CA GLY A 137 -6.64 4.29 10.60
C GLY A 137 -7.86 5.05 10.08
N ILE A 138 -8.35 5.99 10.86
CA ILE A 138 -9.41 6.91 10.46
C ILE A 138 -8.82 8.32 10.37
N ILE A 139 -8.84 8.90 9.19
CA ILE A 139 -8.47 10.30 8.97
C ILE A 139 -9.64 11.16 9.44
N VAL A 140 -9.35 12.18 10.24
CA VAL A 140 -10.33 13.06 10.88
C VAL A 140 -10.12 14.49 10.41
N ASN A 141 -11.23 15.21 10.16
CA ASN A 141 -11.24 16.66 9.99
C ASN A 141 -11.65 17.33 11.32
N PRO A 142 -10.67 17.84 12.12
CA PRO A 142 -10.94 18.42 13.43
C PRO A 142 -11.90 19.61 13.40
N ASP A 143 -11.88 20.40 12.31
CA ASP A 143 -12.75 21.59 12.17
C ASP A 143 -14.23 21.17 12.06
N LEU A 144 -14.51 20.04 11.41
CA LEU A 144 -15.87 19.51 11.33
C LEU A 144 -16.33 18.90 12.68
N ILE A 145 -15.43 18.29 13.42
CA ILE A 145 -15.69 17.80 14.78
C ILE A 145 -16.07 18.98 15.69
N GLU A 146 -15.27 20.06 15.68
CA GLU A 146 -15.56 21.27 16.45
C GLU A 146 -16.89 21.93 16.00
N LYS A 147 -17.11 22.04 14.69
CA LYS A 147 -18.36 22.59 14.12
C LYS A 147 -19.60 21.79 14.53
N ALA A 148 -19.46 20.47 14.73
CA ALA A 148 -20.54 19.63 15.27
C ALA A 148 -20.75 19.81 16.78
N GLY A 149 -19.86 20.53 17.48
CA GLY A 149 -19.91 20.78 18.93
C GLY A 149 -19.20 19.73 19.76
N HIS A 150 -18.28 18.97 19.16
CA HIS A 150 -17.47 17.92 19.78
C HIS A 150 -15.98 18.32 19.80
N SER A 151 -15.14 17.47 20.39
CA SER A 151 -13.70 17.67 20.46
C SER A 151 -12.93 16.38 20.12
N MET A 152 -11.69 16.52 19.68
CA MET A 152 -10.79 15.38 19.43
C MET A 152 -10.54 14.54 20.70
N ASP A 153 -10.67 15.14 21.90
CA ASP A 153 -10.53 14.43 23.17
C ASP A 153 -11.61 13.36 23.40
N GLU A 154 -12.75 13.45 22.71
CA GLU A 154 -13.81 12.46 22.77
C GLU A 154 -13.52 11.23 21.92
N LEU A 155 -12.57 11.29 20.97
CA LEU A 155 -12.26 10.25 19.99
C LEU A 155 -11.13 9.31 20.46
N LYS A 156 -11.14 8.87 21.72
CA LYS A 156 -10.03 8.06 22.31
C LYS A 156 -10.37 6.59 22.56
N ASN A 157 -11.58 6.19 22.18
CA ASN A 157 -12.07 4.81 22.23
C ASN A 157 -13.32 4.68 21.36
N PHE A 158 -13.82 3.46 21.19
CA PHE A 158 -14.98 3.18 20.35
C PHE A 158 -16.26 3.90 20.81
N GLU A 159 -16.54 3.94 22.09
CA GLU A 159 -17.76 4.58 22.61
C GLU A 159 -17.78 6.09 22.34
N GLY A 160 -16.62 6.76 22.47
CA GLY A 160 -16.48 8.17 22.12
C GLY A 160 -16.62 8.40 20.62
N LEU A 161 -15.89 7.63 19.80
CA LEU A 161 -16.00 7.69 18.34
C LEU A 161 -17.44 7.46 17.88
N LYS A 162 -18.14 6.44 18.42
CA LYS A 162 -19.52 6.13 18.13
C LYS A 162 -20.45 7.29 18.50
N THR A 163 -20.30 7.82 19.70
CA THR A 163 -21.12 8.95 20.16
C THR A 163 -21.01 10.16 19.23
N VAL A 164 -19.79 10.51 18.83
CA VAL A 164 -19.53 11.64 17.93
C VAL A 164 -20.08 11.36 16.52
N ALA A 165 -19.80 10.18 15.96
CA ALA A 165 -20.24 9.82 14.62
C ALA A 165 -21.78 9.79 14.51
N GLU A 166 -22.48 9.15 15.47
CA GLU A 166 -23.94 9.08 15.50
C GLU A 166 -24.57 10.48 15.70
N ALA A 167 -23.95 11.36 16.52
CA ALA A 167 -24.42 12.71 16.72
C ALA A 167 -24.28 13.59 15.47
N ILE A 168 -23.21 13.43 14.70
CA ILE A 168 -22.99 14.11 13.42
C ILE A 168 -24.02 13.60 12.41
N HIS A 169 -24.14 12.28 12.22
CA HIS A 169 -25.06 11.67 11.27
C HIS A 169 -26.52 12.08 11.53
N ALA A 170 -26.96 12.05 12.79
CA ALA A 170 -28.33 12.48 13.18
C ALA A 170 -28.62 13.94 12.82
N ARG A 171 -27.60 14.76 12.60
CA ARG A 171 -27.71 16.20 12.29
C ARG A 171 -27.11 16.55 10.94
N ALA A 172 -26.86 15.58 10.06
CA ALA A 172 -26.14 15.80 8.80
C ALA A 172 -26.80 16.88 7.93
N ASP A 173 -28.13 16.91 7.83
CA ASP A 173 -28.86 17.95 7.10
C ASP A 173 -28.68 19.37 7.70
N GLU A 174 -28.61 19.47 9.02
CA GLU A 174 -28.38 20.75 9.74
C GLU A 174 -26.95 21.22 9.58
N LEU A 175 -25.97 20.29 9.70
CA LEU A 175 -24.55 20.57 9.66
C LEU A 175 -24.05 20.82 8.24
N GLY A 176 -24.69 20.19 7.25
CA GLY A 176 -24.29 20.20 5.84
C GLY A 176 -23.13 19.25 5.50
N PHE A 177 -22.84 18.31 6.40
CA PHE A 177 -21.88 17.20 6.25
C PHE A 177 -22.30 16.02 7.12
N ASP A 178 -21.78 14.83 6.81
CA ASP A 178 -22.04 13.60 7.57
C ASP A 178 -20.80 13.14 8.34
N ALA A 179 -20.92 12.04 9.08
CA ALA A 179 -19.82 11.50 9.85
C ALA A 179 -18.77 10.87 8.93
N PHE A 180 -19.09 9.79 8.23
CA PHE A 180 -18.12 9.07 7.38
C PHE A 180 -18.32 9.38 5.90
N SER A 181 -17.20 9.38 5.16
CA SER A 181 -17.22 9.34 3.71
C SER A 181 -17.66 7.97 3.19
N SER A 182 -18.19 7.95 1.97
CA SER A 182 -18.78 6.77 1.33
C SER A 182 -17.71 5.80 0.81
N SER A 183 -17.30 4.84 1.63
CA SER A 183 -16.39 3.78 1.22
C SER A 183 -17.13 2.61 0.59
N ASP A 184 -17.02 2.44 -0.72
CA ASP A 184 -17.74 1.44 -1.49
C ASP A 184 -17.24 0.00 -1.26
N MET A 185 -18.11 -0.98 -1.57
CA MET A 185 -17.79 -2.41 -1.54
C MET A 185 -17.36 -2.93 -2.91
N ASP A 186 -16.91 -2.07 -3.80
CA ASP A 186 -16.39 -2.46 -5.10
C ASP A 186 -14.87 -2.77 -5.05
N GLY A 187 -14.30 -3.23 -6.15
CA GLY A 187 -12.88 -3.59 -6.23
C GLY A 187 -11.92 -2.43 -5.99
N SER A 188 -12.37 -1.19 -6.15
CA SER A 188 -11.53 0.01 -5.96
C SER A 188 -11.50 0.50 -4.52
N SER A 189 -12.43 0.10 -3.67
CA SER A 189 -12.64 0.67 -2.34
C SER A 189 -12.77 -0.36 -1.20
N SER A 190 -13.26 -1.56 -1.49
CA SER A 190 -13.52 -2.62 -0.50
C SER A 190 -12.28 -3.11 0.27
N TRP A 191 -11.07 -2.87 -0.25
CA TRP A 191 -9.81 -3.17 0.43
C TRP A 191 -9.71 -2.49 1.81
N ARG A 192 -10.38 -1.36 2.02
CA ARG A 192 -10.46 -0.69 3.32
C ARG A 192 -11.03 -1.61 4.41
N PHE A 193 -11.96 -2.47 4.03
CA PHE A 193 -12.62 -3.39 4.95
C PHE A 193 -12.03 -4.80 4.92
N THR A 194 -11.66 -5.31 3.74
CA THR A 194 -11.18 -6.68 3.55
C THR A 194 -9.67 -6.84 3.70
N GLY A 195 -8.91 -5.75 3.57
CA GLY A 195 -7.47 -5.71 3.69
C GLY A 195 -7.00 -4.96 4.93
N HIS A 196 -7.68 -3.89 5.34
CA HIS A 196 -7.22 -3.04 6.44
C HIS A 196 -8.05 -3.20 7.71
N MET A 197 -9.34 -2.89 7.70
CA MET A 197 -10.14 -2.93 8.93
C MET A 197 -10.21 -4.34 9.55
N ILE A 198 -10.25 -5.39 8.72
CA ILE A 198 -10.24 -6.77 9.19
C ILE A 198 -8.95 -7.15 9.95
N ASN A 199 -7.88 -6.35 9.80
CA ASN A 199 -6.65 -6.51 10.58
C ASN A 199 -6.90 -6.47 12.09
N LEU A 200 -7.98 -5.82 12.54
CA LEU A 200 -8.42 -5.83 13.94
C LEU A 200 -8.60 -7.26 14.47
N GLU A 201 -9.26 -8.12 13.69
CA GLU A 201 -9.44 -9.55 14.06
C GLU A 201 -8.09 -10.22 14.25
N TYR A 202 -7.17 -10.04 13.29
CA TYR A 202 -5.90 -10.75 13.26
C TYR A 202 -4.96 -10.28 14.39
N VAL A 203 -4.78 -8.99 14.53
CA VAL A 203 -3.86 -8.45 15.54
C VAL A 203 -4.37 -8.68 16.97
N TYR A 204 -5.67 -8.63 17.19
CA TYR A 204 -6.18 -8.98 18.53
C TYR A 204 -6.05 -10.47 18.84
N GLU A 205 -6.14 -11.37 17.85
CA GLU A 205 -5.78 -12.79 18.04
C GLU A 205 -4.30 -12.97 18.36
N GLU A 206 -3.39 -12.29 17.66
CA GLU A 206 -1.95 -12.28 17.98
C GLU A 206 -1.69 -11.83 19.43
N ARG A 207 -2.32 -10.74 19.83
CA ARG A 207 -2.17 -10.18 21.17
C ARG A 207 -2.73 -11.12 22.26
N GLU A 208 -3.89 -11.76 22.00
CA GLU A 208 -4.44 -12.78 22.91
C GLU A 208 -3.50 -13.99 23.03
N ALA A 209 -2.90 -14.40 21.93
CA ALA A 209 -1.90 -15.48 21.91
C ALA A 209 -0.55 -15.07 22.53
N GLY A 210 -0.28 -13.77 22.70
CA GLY A 210 0.99 -13.25 23.20
C GLY A 210 2.16 -13.41 22.21
N ALA A 211 1.87 -13.51 20.91
CA ALA A 211 2.86 -13.71 19.86
C ALA A 211 2.44 -12.98 18.59
N VAL A 212 3.41 -12.36 17.90
CA VAL A 212 3.25 -11.80 16.54
C VAL A 212 3.43 -12.93 15.53
N TRP A 213 2.62 -12.97 14.48
CA TRP A 213 2.77 -13.97 13.44
C TRP A 213 4.07 -13.75 12.65
N THR A 214 4.73 -14.84 12.38
CA THR A 214 5.90 -14.90 11.48
C THR A 214 5.60 -15.71 10.21
N GLU A 215 4.42 -16.36 10.19
CA GLU A 215 3.91 -17.13 9.06
C GLU A 215 2.38 -17.10 9.09
N CYS A 216 1.75 -17.42 7.97
CA CYS A 216 0.31 -17.50 7.85
C CYS A 216 -0.23 -18.61 8.77
N PRO A 217 -1.11 -18.31 9.75
CA PRO A 217 -1.73 -19.34 10.58
C PRO A 217 -2.74 -20.14 9.75
N ALA A 218 -2.84 -21.45 10.05
CA ALA A 218 -3.74 -22.33 9.31
C ALA A 218 -5.23 -22.02 9.53
N THR A 219 -5.56 -21.45 10.68
CA THR A 219 -6.94 -21.13 11.09
C THR A 219 -6.95 -19.90 11.98
N LEU A 220 -8.06 -19.18 11.97
CA LEU A 220 -8.39 -18.07 12.87
C LEU A 220 -9.46 -18.53 13.88
N THR A 221 -9.55 -17.86 15.04
CA THR A 221 -10.56 -18.13 16.06
C THR A 221 -11.87 -17.40 15.82
N GLY A 222 -11.81 -16.22 15.24
CA GLY A 222 -12.96 -15.34 15.03
C GLY A 222 -13.44 -14.64 16.30
N ASN A 223 -12.62 -14.58 17.35
CA ASN A 223 -13.00 -14.04 18.66
C ASN A 223 -13.31 -12.53 18.59
N TYR A 224 -12.70 -11.80 17.65
CA TYR A 224 -12.82 -10.34 17.51
C TYR A 224 -13.71 -9.91 16.33
N MET A 225 -14.40 -10.83 15.67
CA MET A 225 -15.31 -10.52 14.55
C MET A 225 -16.46 -9.59 14.96
N GLU A 226 -16.93 -9.64 16.21
CA GLU A 226 -17.96 -8.69 16.68
C GLU A 226 -17.37 -7.28 16.91
N ASN A 227 -16.09 -7.19 17.27
CA ASN A 227 -15.37 -5.93 17.35
C ASN A 227 -15.13 -5.32 15.95
N TYR A 228 -14.72 -6.14 14.98
CA TYR A 228 -14.70 -5.73 13.58
C TYR A 228 -16.06 -5.22 13.11
N LYS A 229 -17.16 -5.94 13.44
CA LYS A 229 -18.53 -5.51 13.14
C LYS A 229 -18.86 -4.15 13.72
N ASN A 230 -18.47 -3.89 14.98
CA ASN A 230 -18.75 -2.62 15.64
C ASN A 230 -18.26 -1.43 14.82
N LEU A 231 -16.98 -1.48 14.38
CA LEU A 231 -16.40 -0.39 13.60
C LEU A 231 -16.94 -0.37 12.16
N PHE A 232 -17.13 -1.55 11.54
CA PHE A 232 -17.71 -1.67 10.21
C PHE A 232 -19.11 -1.05 10.16
N ASP A 233 -20.01 -1.45 11.08
CA ASP A 233 -21.36 -0.92 11.19
C ASP A 233 -21.36 0.59 11.47
N LEU A 234 -20.47 1.05 12.32
CA LEU A 234 -20.36 2.48 12.60
C LEU A 234 -20.01 3.27 11.32
N CYS A 235 -19.07 2.78 10.53
CA CYS A 235 -18.66 3.44 9.29
C CYS A 235 -19.79 3.46 8.26
N ILE A 236 -20.42 2.31 7.98
CA ILE A 236 -21.40 2.22 6.89
C ILE A 236 -22.77 2.85 7.26
N ASN A 237 -23.17 2.81 8.54
CA ASN A 237 -24.47 3.33 8.97
C ASN A 237 -24.45 4.84 9.28
N ASN A 238 -23.28 5.45 9.33
CA ASN A 238 -23.13 6.89 9.59
C ASN A 238 -22.33 7.58 8.45
N SER A 239 -22.46 7.07 7.23
CA SER A 239 -21.86 7.65 6.04
C SER A 239 -22.86 8.47 5.23
N LEU A 240 -22.36 9.29 4.30
CA LEU A 240 -23.18 10.07 3.37
C LEU A 240 -24.12 9.18 2.54
N THR A 241 -23.72 7.94 2.28
CA THR A 241 -24.45 7.01 1.42
C THR A 241 -25.06 5.88 2.24
N ASP A 242 -26.32 5.54 1.96
CA ASP A 242 -27.04 4.41 2.57
C ASP A 242 -26.23 3.10 2.34
N PRO A 243 -26.07 2.23 3.34
CA PRO A 243 -25.26 1.01 3.25
C PRO A 243 -25.56 0.15 2.01
N LYS A 244 -26.82 0.02 1.63
CA LYS A 244 -27.22 -0.77 0.45
C LYS A 244 -26.72 -0.18 -0.88
N ASP A 245 -26.50 1.15 -0.94
CA ASP A 245 -26.03 1.85 -2.12
C ASP A 245 -24.49 1.79 -2.21
N LEU A 246 -23.77 1.61 -1.09
CA LEU A 246 -22.34 1.35 -1.08
C LEU A 246 -21.95 0.07 -1.83
N ALA A 247 -22.86 -0.91 -1.92
CA ALA A 247 -22.66 -2.13 -2.69
C ALA A 247 -22.61 -1.90 -4.21
N THR A 248 -23.14 -0.78 -4.69
CA THR A 248 -23.21 -0.48 -6.14
C THR A 248 -21.98 0.26 -6.66
N GLY A 249 -21.17 0.86 -5.78
CA GLY A 249 -19.99 1.64 -6.13
C GLY A 249 -20.30 3.00 -6.79
N GLY A 250 -19.25 3.73 -7.08
CA GLY A 250 -19.30 4.99 -7.81
C GLY A 250 -19.27 6.25 -6.94
N HIS A 251 -18.99 6.10 -5.64
CA HIS A 251 -18.76 7.21 -4.72
C HIS A 251 -17.28 7.57 -4.64
N ASP A 252 -17.01 8.82 -4.37
CA ASP A 252 -15.66 9.35 -4.23
C ASP A 252 -15.43 9.81 -2.77
N ALA A 253 -15.03 8.85 -1.93
CA ALA A 253 -14.81 9.06 -0.51
C ALA A 253 -13.72 10.11 -0.20
N GLU A 254 -12.69 10.20 -1.04
CA GLU A 254 -11.63 11.21 -0.94
C GLU A 254 -12.20 12.61 -1.22
N ALA A 255 -12.91 12.79 -2.32
CA ALA A 255 -13.54 14.08 -2.66
C ALA A 255 -14.57 14.51 -1.63
N GLU A 256 -15.36 13.59 -1.05
CA GLU A 256 -16.29 13.88 0.02
C GLU A 256 -15.57 14.44 1.26
N PHE A 257 -14.47 13.83 1.67
CA PHE A 257 -13.65 14.30 2.79
C PHE A 257 -12.98 15.66 2.49
N LYS A 258 -12.29 15.79 1.36
CA LYS A 258 -11.61 17.02 0.93
C LYS A 258 -12.55 18.21 0.82
N THR A 259 -13.77 18.01 0.38
CA THR A 259 -14.77 19.07 0.22
C THR A 259 -15.57 19.34 1.51
N GLY A 260 -15.19 18.74 2.63
CA GLY A 260 -15.83 18.93 3.93
C GLY A 260 -17.26 18.38 4.00
N LYS A 261 -17.54 17.31 3.27
CA LYS A 261 -18.82 16.59 3.31
C LYS A 261 -18.82 15.44 4.32
N ALA A 262 -17.65 15.00 4.75
CA ALA A 262 -17.47 13.98 5.77
C ALA A 262 -16.42 14.42 6.80
N ALA A 263 -16.67 14.09 8.08
CA ALA A 263 -15.75 14.36 9.17
C ALA A 263 -14.69 13.29 9.32
N PHE A 264 -14.99 12.04 8.92
CA PHE A 264 -14.14 10.87 9.02
C PHE A 264 -13.94 10.20 7.66
N PHE A 265 -12.71 9.74 7.41
CA PHE A 265 -12.32 9.03 6.19
C PHE A 265 -11.45 7.82 6.55
N VAL A 266 -11.94 6.61 6.29
CA VAL A 266 -11.19 5.37 6.51
C VAL A 266 -10.14 5.23 5.42
N ASN A 267 -8.87 5.53 5.75
CA ASN A 267 -7.78 5.46 4.78
C ASN A 267 -6.40 5.46 5.50
N GLY A 268 -5.31 5.68 4.77
CA GLY A 268 -3.96 5.62 5.29
C GLY A 268 -3.10 6.83 4.95
N SER A 269 -1.84 6.75 5.35
CA SER A 269 -0.86 7.84 5.22
C SER A 269 -0.56 8.24 3.77
N TRP A 270 -0.83 7.37 2.80
CA TRP A 270 -0.72 7.66 1.36
C TRP A 270 -1.69 8.76 0.88
N GLU A 271 -2.77 9.02 1.62
CA GLU A 271 -3.72 10.09 1.31
C GLU A 271 -3.25 11.48 1.77
N TYR A 272 -2.18 11.57 2.54
CA TYR A 272 -1.75 12.86 3.11
C TYR A 272 -1.49 13.92 2.05
N ALA A 273 -0.77 13.57 0.99
CA ALA A 273 -0.47 14.50 -0.11
C ALA A 273 -1.76 15.00 -0.80
N ALA A 274 -2.76 14.12 -0.96
CA ALA A 274 -4.02 14.46 -1.60
C ALA A 274 -4.91 15.35 -0.71
N VAL A 275 -4.94 15.11 0.61
CA VAL A 275 -5.91 15.78 1.51
C VAL A 275 -5.35 17.00 2.23
N SER A 276 -4.03 17.09 2.47
CA SER A 276 -3.43 18.13 3.31
C SER A 276 -3.57 19.56 2.77
N GLY A 277 -3.73 19.70 1.46
CA GLY A 277 -3.98 21.00 0.83
C GLY A 277 -5.38 21.56 1.11
N ASP A 278 -6.38 20.69 1.19
CA ASP A 278 -7.80 21.06 1.43
C ASP A 278 -8.15 21.01 2.92
N VAL A 279 -7.57 20.08 3.68
CA VAL A 279 -7.78 19.88 5.11
C VAL A 279 -6.41 19.87 5.83
N PRO A 280 -5.76 21.05 5.99
CA PRO A 280 -4.38 21.14 6.46
C PRO A 280 -4.15 20.70 7.91
N ASN A 281 -5.21 20.61 8.72
CA ASN A 281 -5.19 20.12 10.09
C ASN A 281 -5.76 18.70 10.23
N ALA A 282 -5.93 17.97 9.12
CA ALA A 282 -6.31 16.57 9.17
C ALA A 282 -5.33 15.78 10.04
N THR A 283 -5.83 14.89 10.86
CA THR A 283 -5.07 14.01 11.75
C THR A 283 -5.62 12.59 11.63
N MET A 284 -4.89 11.61 12.12
CA MET A 284 -5.30 10.21 12.06
C MET A 284 -5.48 9.62 13.44
N ILE A 285 -6.56 8.86 13.64
CA ILE A 285 -6.82 8.11 14.87
C ILE A 285 -6.84 6.61 14.61
N PRO A 286 -6.55 5.77 15.63
CA PRO A 286 -6.63 4.31 15.52
C PRO A 286 -8.02 3.80 15.19
N TYR A 287 -8.07 2.54 14.75
CA TYR A 287 -9.32 1.77 14.65
C TYR A 287 -9.76 1.33 16.04
N TYR A 288 -10.64 2.11 16.65
CA TYR A 288 -11.30 1.74 17.90
C TYR A 288 -12.52 0.87 17.62
N CYS A 289 -12.65 -0.27 18.29
CA CYS A 289 -13.68 -1.28 17.98
C CYS A 289 -14.34 -1.90 19.23
N GLY A 290 -14.07 -1.35 20.41
CA GLY A 290 -14.67 -1.77 21.68
C GLY A 290 -13.95 -2.93 22.35
N VAL A 291 -12.67 -3.14 22.06
CA VAL A 291 -11.82 -4.09 22.82
C VAL A 291 -11.34 -3.43 24.11
N GLU A 292 -11.32 -4.16 25.20
CA GLU A 292 -10.83 -3.65 26.48
C GLU A 292 -9.36 -3.21 26.38
N GLY A 293 -9.06 -1.99 26.82
CA GLY A 293 -7.70 -1.42 26.76
C GLY A 293 -7.35 -0.79 25.41
N GLU A 294 -8.31 -0.62 24.49
CA GLU A 294 -8.08 -0.01 23.16
C GLU A 294 -7.68 1.47 23.21
N GLU A 295 -7.88 2.15 24.35
CA GLU A 295 -7.37 3.51 24.56
C GLU A 295 -5.84 3.59 24.51
N LYS A 296 -5.16 2.44 24.50
CA LYS A 296 -3.73 2.28 24.27
C LYS A 296 -3.38 1.77 22.88
N ALA A 297 -4.36 1.66 21.98
CA ALA A 297 -4.09 1.33 20.59
C ALA A 297 -3.41 2.51 19.88
N GLY A 298 -2.41 2.21 19.08
CA GLY A 298 -1.84 3.11 18.09
C GLY A 298 -2.37 2.81 16.69
N LEU A 299 -1.80 3.46 15.68
CA LEU A 299 -2.16 3.22 14.29
C LEU A 299 -1.66 1.86 13.80
N ASN A 300 -2.29 1.36 12.73
CA ASN A 300 -1.82 0.18 12.02
C ASN A 300 -0.64 0.58 11.14
N CYS A 301 0.57 0.09 11.44
CA CYS A 301 1.79 0.50 10.77
C CYS A 301 2.52 -0.69 10.17
N GLY A 302 3.05 -0.52 8.95
CA GLY A 302 3.74 -1.57 8.23
C GLY A 302 4.00 -1.22 6.78
N THR A 303 4.20 -2.25 5.96
CA THR A 303 4.32 -2.11 4.51
C THR A 303 3.89 -3.39 3.79
N GLU A 304 3.37 -3.24 2.59
CA GLU A 304 3.25 -4.26 1.54
C GLU A 304 3.93 -3.79 0.26
N ASN A 305 4.76 -2.77 0.37
CA ASN A 305 5.40 -2.08 -0.73
C ASN A 305 6.87 -2.49 -0.79
N CYS A 306 7.15 -3.66 -1.38
CA CYS A 306 8.49 -4.19 -1.47
C CYS A 306 8.88 -4.42 -2.93
N TRP A 307 9.98 -3.80 -3.37
CA TRP A 307 10.54 -3.94 -4.72
C TRP A 307 11.23 -5.28 -4.92
N ALA A 308 10.96 -5.93 -6.03
CA ALA A 308 11.67 -7.10 -6.54
C ALA A 308 12.18 -6.82 -7.95
N VAL A 309 13.36 -7.35 -8.28
CA VAL A 309 13.98 -7.26 -9.61
C VAL A 309 13.80 -8.60 -10.33
N ASN A 310 13.36 -8.56 -11.59
CA ASN A 310 13.09 -9.77 -12.37
C ASN A 310 14.39 -10.53 -12.71
N GLU A 311 14.51 -11.74 -12.19
CA GLU A 311 15.66 -12.62 -12.41
C GLU A 311 15.85 -12.99 -13.88
N TYR A 312 14.77 -13.06 -14.66
CA TYR A 312 14.79 -13.44 -16.07
C TYR A 312 15.02 -12.27 -17.03
N ALA A 313 15.18 -11.05 -16.51
CA ALA A 313 15.63 -9.91 -17.30
C ALA A 313 17.08 -10.09 -17.75
N SER A 314 17.52 -9.39 -18.80
CA SER A 314 18.91 -9.40 -19.20
C SER A 314 19.82 -8.85 -18.09
N ASP A 315 21.09 -9.23 -18.05
CA ASP A 315 22.02 -8.70 -17.04
C ASP A 315 22.14 -7.18 -17.11
N ALA A 316 22.08 -6.59 -18.31
CA ALA A 316 22.07 -5.14 -18.47
C ALA A 316 20.77 -4.49 -17.91
N ASP A 317 19.62 -5.12 -18.10
CA ASP A 317 18.35 -4.61 -17.55
C ASP A 317 18.30 -4.76 -16.01
N LYS A 318 18.82 -5.86 -15.46
CA LYS A 318 18.95 -6.04 -14.00
C LYS A 318 19.85 -4.98 -13.37
N GLU A 319 21.03 -4.73 -13.96
CA GLU A 319 21.95 -3.68 -13.52
C GLU A 319 21.30 -2.30 -13.59
N ALA A 320 20.69 -1.96 -14.73
CA ALA A 320 19.97 -0.70 -14.91
C ALA A 320 18.82 -0.53 -13.92
N THR A 321 18.11 -1.61 -13.58
CA THR A 321 17.01 -1.57 -12.62
C THR A 321 17.51 -1.31 -11.19
N VAL A 322 18.59 -1.99 -10.77
CA VAL A 322 19.22 -1.73 -9.45
C VAL A 322 19.76 -0.30 -9.38
N ASP A 323 20.43 0.20 -10.43
CA ASP A 323 20.92 1.57 -10.48
C ASP A 323 19.77 2.60 -10.40
N PHE A 324 18.64 2.33 -11.08
CA PHE A 324 17.45 3.15 -10.98
C PHE A 324 16.87 3.16 -9.56
N MET A 325 16.79 2.00 -8.90
CA MET A 325 16.33 1.91 -7.50
C MET A 325 17.24 2.72 -6.56
N VAL A 326 18.57 2.59 -6.72
CA VAL A 326 19.54 3.38 -5.95
C VAL A 326 19.34 4.88 -6.19
N TRP A 327 19.16 5.28 -7.43
CA TRP A 327 18.89 6.69 -7.78
C TRP A 327 17.61 7.21 -7.12
N LEU A 328 16.52 6.45 -7.14
CA LEU A 328 15.24 6.83 -6.49
C LEU A 328 15.41 7.11 -4.98
N VAL A 329 16.31 6.41 -4.30
CA VAL A 329 16.48 6.53 -2.84
C VAL A 329 17.65 7.43 -2.43
N SER A 330 18.54 7.79 -3.34
CA SER A 330 19.77 8.54 -3.02
C SER A 330 19.91 9.88 -3.74
N ASP A 331 19.33 10.05 -4.93
CA ASP A 331 19.31 11.36 -5.58
C ASP A 331 18.38 12.32 -4.82
N PRO A 332 18.85 13.53 -4.45
CA PRO A 332 18.06 14.42 -3.60
C PRO A 332 16.72 14.87 -4.19
N GLU A 333 16.63 15.07 -5.52
CA GLU A 333 15.40 15.51 -6.17
C GLU A 333 14.43 14.33 -6.34
N ALA A 334 14.93 13.17 -6.78
CA ALA A 334 14.13 11.97 -6.92
C ALA A 334 13.58 11.49 -5.56
N ASN A 335 14.44 11.44 -4.55
CA ASN A 335 14.04 11.01 -3.21
C ASN A 335 13.01 11.98 -2.60
N ALA A 336 13.15 13.29 -2.79
CA ALA A 336 12.17 14.26 -2.33
C ALA A 336 10.78 14.02 -2.93
N LEU A 337 10.70 13.74 -4.24
CA LEU A 337 9.45 13.42 -4.91
C LEU A 337 8.84 12.09 -4.39
N MET A 338 9.68 11.07 -4.16
CA MET A 338 9.23 9.80 -3.60
C MET A 338 8.69 9.97 -2.18
N VAL A 339 9.42 10.68 -1.31
CA VAL A 339 9.04 10.88 0.11
C VAL A 339 7.79 11.74 0.23
N GLU A 340 7.58 12.73 -0.65
CA GLU A 340 6.35 13.53 -0.68
C GLU A 340 5.09 12.66 -0.88
N GLN A 341 5.19 11.64 -1.73
CA GLN A 341 4.06 10.75 -2.04
C GLN A 341 3.95 9.56 -1.08
N LEU A 342 5.08 8.99 -0.69
CA LEU A 342 5.13 7.71 0.04
C LEU A 342 5.33 7.87 1.55
N GLY A 343 5.83 9.02 1.99
CA GLY A 343 6.18 9.26 3.38
C GLY A 343 7.58 8.71 3.74
N ILE A 344 7.68 7.77 4.67
CA ILE A 344 8.97 7.27 5.15
C ILE A 344 9.52 6.19 4.21
N MET A 345 10.74 6.39 3.72
CA MET A 345 11.50 5.40 2.97
C MET A 345 12.67 4.85 3.82
N PRO A 346 12.83 3.53 3.97
CA PRO A 346 13.79 2.92 4.89
C PRO A 346 15.22 2.87 4.33
N TYR A 347 15.75 4.00 3.85
CA TYR A 347 17.07 4.09 3.22
C TYR A 347 17.95 5.17 3.85
N LYS A 348 19.27 4.98 3.80
CA LYS A 348 20.28 5.83 4.47
C LYS A 348 20.29 7.28 3.97
N HIS A 349 19.99 7.50 2.70
CA HIS A 349 20.01 8.83 2.09
C HIS A 349 18.62 9.43 1.95
N SER A 350 17.58 8.74 2.42
CA SER A 350 16.21 9.28 2.39
C SER A 350 16.09 10.51 3.28
N ILE A 351 15.39 11.53 2.77
CA ILE A 351 15.05 12.72 3.56
C ILE A 351 13.97 12.39 4.59
N GLU A 352 13.83 13.25 5.59
CA GLU A 352 12.75 13.14 6.57
C GLU A 352 11.39 13.42 5.90
N SER A 353 10.39 12.61 6.25
CA SER A 353 9.03 12.81 5.77
C SER A 353 8.34 13.96 6.50
N SER A 354 7.60 14.77 5.75
CA SER A 354 6.70 15.80 6.31
C SER A 354 5.25 15.30 6.45
N ASN A 355 4.99 14.01 6.23
CA ASN A 355 3.66 13.42 6.29
C ASN A 355 3.08 13.48 7.71
N GLY A 356 2.03 14.28 7.90
CA GLY A 356 1.41 14.50 9.21
C GLY A 356 0.82 13.24 9.82
N PHE A 357 0.29 12.31 9.01
CA PHE A 357 -0.29 11.05 9.52
C PHE A 357 0.78 10.08 10.06
N LEU A 358 1.97 10.10 9.48
CA LEU A 358 3.11 9.35 10.04
C LEU A 358 3.64 10.00 11.33
N ASN A 359 3.53 11.33 11.46
CA ASN A 359 3.82 12.01 12.73
C ASN A 359 2.79 11.63 13.81
N ASP A 360 1.51 11.49 13.44
CA ASP A 360 0.48 10.97 14.36
C ASP A 360 0.83 9.56 14.84
N ALA A 361 1.25 8.66 13.92
CA ALA A 361 1.69 7.31 14.28
C ALA A 361 2.87 7.32 15.26
N ALA A 362 3.85 8.19 15.03
CA ALA A 362 4.99 8.38 15.93
C ALA A 362 4.55 8.89 17.31
N ALA A 363 3.64 9.87 17.36
CA ALA A 363 3.11 10.42 18.60
C ALA A 363 2.39 9.37 19.45
N TYR A 364 1.55 8.50 18.84
CA TYR A 364 0.94 7.38 19.56
C TYR A 364 2.00 6.45 20.17
N THR A 365 3.07 6.15 19.45
CA THR A 365 4.15 5.29 19.94
C THR A 365 4.92 5.95 21.09
N GLU A 366 5.20 7.26 21.01
CA GLU A 366 5.85 8.04 22.06
C GLU A 366 5.00 8.10 23.34
N ASP A 367 3.67 8.15 23.21
CA ASP A 367 2.71 8.10 24.32
C ASP A 367 2.55 6.70 24.92
N GLY A 368 3.30 5.72 24.41
CA GLY A 368 3.33 4.34 24.90
C GLY A 368 2.14 3.51 24.43
N CYS A 369 1.47 3.91 23.35
CA CYS A 369 0.49 3.09 22.68
C CYS A 369 1.17 1.94 21.92
N TYR A 370 0.50 0.79 21.84
CA TYR A 370 0.96 -0.32 21.02
C TYR A 370 0.58 -0.11 19.56
N VAL A 371 1.49 -0.46 18.67
CA VAL A 371 1.26 -0.41 17.23
C VAL A 371 0.60 -1.71 16.78
N PHE A 372 -0.32 -1.64 15.82
CA PHE A 372 -0.81 -2.80 15.10
C PHE A 372 0.11 -3.09 13.90
N ASP A 373 0.69 -4.28 13.85
CA ASP A 373 1.36 -4.76 12.67
C ASP A 373 0.34 -5.07 11.55
N TRP A 374 0.83 -5.11 10.32
CA TRP A 374 -0.01 -5.49 9.19
C TRP A 374 -0.12 -7.03 9.09
N ALA A 375 -0.81 -7.65 10.04
CA ALA A 375 -1.11 -9.08 10.02
C ALA A 375 -1.90 -9.50 8.78
N THR A 376 -2.53 -8.56 8.08
CA THR A 376 -3.12 -8.75 6.75
C THR A 376 -2.12 -9.23 5.69
N ASN A 377 -0.82 -9.00 5.90
CA ASN A 377 0.25 -9.52 5.03
C ASN A 377 0.33 -11.05 5.04
N TYR A 378 -0.32 -11.70 6.00
CA TYR A 378 -0.42 -13.16 6.09
C TYR A 378 -1.71 -13.72 5.49
N GLN A 379 -2.59 -12.89 4.90
CA GLN A 379 -3.80 -13.38 4.22
C GLN A 379 -3.44 -14.41 3.14
N PRO A 380 -4.00 -15.64 3.19
CA PRO A 380 -3.70 -16.65 2.18
C PRO A 380 -4.49 -16.40 0.90
N ASN A 381 -3.89 -16.59 -0.29
CA ASN A 381 -4.53 -16.35 -1.59
C ASN A 381 -5.34 -15.05 -1.58
N VAL A 382 -4.65 -13.93 -1.40
CA VAL A 382 -5.23 -12.61 -1.06
C VAL A 382 -6.45 -12.24 -1.90
N ASP A 383 -6.37 -12.39 -3.22
CA ASP A 383 -7.44 -12.01 -4.14
C ASP A 383 -8.70 -12.88 -3.92
N GLU A 384 -8.55 -14.19 -3.82
CA GLU A 384 -9.66 -15.13 -3.63
C GLU A 384 -10.28 -14.98 -2.24
N TYR A 385 -9.45 -14.79 -1.22
CA TYR A 385 -9.91 -14.56 0.14
C TYR A 385 -10.72 -13.26 0.24
N ARG A 386 -10.17 -12.14 -0.26
CA ARG A 386 -10.83 -10.83 -0.22
C ARG A 386 -12.08 -10.80 -1.09
N ALA A 387 -12.10 -11.48 -2.25
CA ALA A 387 -13.29 -11.62 -3.09
C ALA A 387 -14.44 -12.33 -2.35
N GLY A 388 -14.13 -13.39 -1.62
CA GLY A 388 -15.11 -14.09 -0.78
C GLY A 388 -15.68 -13.19 0.33
N LEU A 389 -14.80 -12.47 1.01
CA LEU A 389 -15.17 -11.57 2.11
C LEU A 389 -16.01 -10.38 1.60
N VAL A 390 -15.60 -9.73 0.50
CA VAL A 390 -16.35 -8.60 -0.07
C VAL A 390 -17.74 -9.02 -0.55
N SER A 391 -17.87 -10.23 -1.10
CA SER A 391 -19.18 -10.76 -1.49
C SER A 391 -20.14 -10.88 -0.30
N ALA A 392 -19.64 -11.34 0.85
CA ALA A 392 -20.43 -11.46 2.08
C ALA A 392 -20.75 -10.07 2.68
N LEU A 393 -19.80 -9.13 2.66
CA LEU A 393 -20.01 -7.75 3.11
C LEU A 393 -21.04 -7.03 2.25
N ASN A 394 -21.03 -7.22 0.93
CA ASN A 394 -22.07 -6.69 0.04
C ASN A 394 -23.48 -7.18 0.41
N ALA A 395 -23.62 -8.49 0.67
CA ALA A 395 -24.89 -9.05 1.10
C ALA A 395 -25.33 -8.45 2.46
N TYR A 396 -24.38 -8.24 3.36
CA TYR A 396 -24.64 -7.62 4.66
C TYR A 396 -25.00 -6.12 4.55
N CYS A 397 -24.35 -5.36 3.70
CA CYS A 397 -24.73 -3.97 3.44
C CYS A 397 -26.15 -3.86 2.86
N ALA A 398 -26.56 -4.79 2.00
CA ALA A 398 -27.90 -4.82 1.44
C ALA A 398 -28.99 -5.20 2.45
N ASP A 399 -28.68 -6.07 3.41
CA ASP A 399 -29.57 -6.53 4.49
C ASP A 399 -28.74 -6.90 5.72
N GLN A 400 -28.72 -6.02 6.72
CA GLN A 400 -27.96 -6.15 7.96
C GLN A 400 -28.58 -7.16 8.94
N SER A 401 -29.01 -8.33 8.43
CA SER A 401 -29.54 -9.41 9.24
C SER A 401 -28.41 -10.23 9.90
N ASP A 402 -28.72 -10.89 11.03
CA ASP A 402 -27.82 -11.84 11.69
C ASP A 402 -27.39 -12.97 10.75
N ALA A 403 -28.26 -13.36 9.80
CA ALA A 403 -27.95 -14.39 8.82
C ALA A 403 -26.84 -13.95 7.86
N ASN A 404 -26.91 -12.72 7.35
CA ASN A 404 -25.88 -12.18 6.48
C ASN A 404 -24.56 -11.88 7.23
N TRP A 405 -24.66 -11.45 8.51
CA TRP A 405 -23.49 -11.32 9.34
C TRP A 405 -22.79 -12.67 9.59
N ALA A 406 -23.55 -13.74 9.77
CA ALA A 406 -23.00 -15.10 9.86
C ALA A 406 -22.25 -15.51 8.58
N LEU A 407 -22.69 -15.06 7.38
CA LEU A 407 -21.95 -15.27 6.14
C LEU A 407 -20.63 -14.49 6.11
N VAL A 408 -20.59 -13.27 6.64
CA VAL A 408 -19.35 -12.50 6.78
C VAL A 408 -18.36 -13.24 7.68
N LYS A 409 -18.80 -13.74 8.84
CA LYS A 409 -17.95 -14.54 9.74
C LYS A 409 -17.43 -15.82 9.06
N THR A 410 -18.30 -16.51 8.33
CA THR A 410 -17.89 -17.70 7.57
C THR A 410 -16.85 -17.33 6.48
N ALA A 411 -17.05 -16.26 5.73
CA ALA A 411 -16.11 -15.82 4.70
C ALA A 411 -14.76 -15.39 5.30
N ALA A 412 -14.77 -14.73 6.47
CA ALA A 412 -13.55 -14.31 7.15
C ALA A 412 -12.78 -15.50 7.74
N ILE A 413 -13.44 -16.40 8.46
CA ILE A 413 -12.78 -17.43 9.29
C ILE A 413 -12.63 -18.76 8.53
N ASP A 414 -13.74 -19.33 8.04
CA ASP A 414 -13.70 -20.58 7.27
C ASP A 414 -13.09 -20.35 5.89
N GLY A 415 -13.28 -19.14 5.32
CA GLY A 415 -12.63 -18.67 4.09
C GLY A 415 -11.12 -18.64 4.23
N TRP A 416 -10.59 -18.10 5.35
CA TRP A 416 -9.15 -18.15 5.65
C TRP A 416 -8.62 -19.58 5.62
N ALA A 417 -9.20 -20.49 6.41
CA ALA A 417 -8.76 -21.88 6.47
C ALA A 417 -8.83 -22.58 5.10
N THR A 418 -9.84 -22.26 4.29
CA THR A 418 -9.99 -22.81 2.94
C THR A 418 -8.87 -22.32 2.02
N GLN A 419 -8.56 -21.02 2.04
CA GLN A 419 -7.51 -20.45 1.20
C GLN A 419 -6.11 -20.87 1.69
N TYR A 420 -5.92 -21.00 3.01
CA TYR A 420 -4.70 -21.57 3.55
C TYR A 420 -4.44 -22.99 3.03
N ALA A 421 -5.46 -23.86 3.08
CA ALA A 421 -5.34 -25.22 2.56
C ALA A 421 -5.08 -25.24 1.05
N ALA A 422 -5.67 -24.33 0.28
CA ALA A 422 -5.41 -24.21 -1.16
C ALA A 422 -3.98 -23.78 -1.48
N ALA A 423 -3.41 -22.89 -0.67
CA ALA A 423 -2.05 -22.36 -0.86
C ALA A 423 -0.94 -23.32 -0.37
N ASN A 424 -1.26 -24.28 0.51
CA ASN A 424 -0.27 -25.17 1.15
C ASN A 424 -0.52 -26.67 0.88
N GLY A 425 -1.55 -27.04 0.13
CA GLY A 425 -1.91 -28.40 -0.24
C GLY A 425 -1.63 -28.70 -1.66
#